data_6dad8a08b1934d9b0c822fa32a8aa987
#
_entry.id   6dad8a08b1934d9b0c822fa32a8aa987
#
_cell.length_a   1.000
_cell.length_b   1.000
_cell.length_c   1.000
_cell.angle_alpha   90.00
_cell.angle_beta   90.00
_cell.angle_gamma   90.00
#
_symmetry.space_group_name_H-M   'P 1'
#
loop_
_entity.id
_entity.type
_entity.pdbx_description
1 polymer ?
#
loop_
_entity_poly.entity_id
_entity_poly.type
_entity_poly.pdbx_seq_one_letter_code
_entity_poly.pdbx_strand_id
1 'polypeptide(L)'
;MYDHASPFAHALPPGAEPKAAFALKRLRRALIECELRPNTDCSEPELAARFGLGRAAVRTALTTLAAEGLVAVEPRRGWRVAPVTGALIGDVIRARRAIEPGLAEIRLSPEDASRLTALTRMGAALRERADRQSLVTLRGTDRQILDHLAAQAGGLAGRWLDEAWNHADRIAAFFDLTGRHHRPIGRENLVAALAGGDTEAARREIAAAIAAFQDFATDALLSLPASLELAGADSGRRRRHTGPEATAPRASSHRPQQQGDRA
;
A
#
# COMPACT_ATOMS: atom_id res chain seq x y z
N MET A 1 -13.92 -20.52 -25.64
CA MET A 1 -14.79 -19.68 -26.49
C MET A 1 -15.87 -19.16 -25.58
N TYR A 2 -15.73 -17.93 -25.07
CA TYR A 2 -16.75 -17.33 -24.19
C TYR A 2 -17.78 -16.61 -25.06
N ASP A 3 -19.04 -16.96 -24.84
CA ASP A 3 -20.17 -16.40 -25.57
C ASP A 3 -20.45 -14.96 -25.12
N HIS A 4 -20.19 -14.00 -26.01
CA HIS A 4 -20.42 -12.56 -25.78
C HIS A 4 -21.90 -12.14 -25.93
N ALA A 5 -22.82 -13.06 -26.09
CA ALA A 5 -24.24 -12.81 -26.30
C ALA A 5 -25.10 -13.12 -25.07
N SER A 6 -24.56 -12.98 -23.85
CA SER A 6 -25.38 -13.14 -22.63
C SER A 6 -26.39 -11.99 -22.53
N PRO A 7 -27.72 -12.28 -22.46
CA PRO A 7 -28.76 -11.25 -22.31
C PRO A 7 -28.68 -10.50 -20.96
N PHE A 8 -27.77 -10.92 -20.06
CA PHE A 8 -27.50 -10.28 -18.77
C PHE A 8 -26.28 -9.37 -18.79
N ALA A 9 -25.57 -9.26 -19.91
CA ALA A 9 -24.52 -8.27 -20.06
C ALA A 9 -25.15 -6.89 -20.25
N HIS A 10 -25.37 -6.17 -19.17
CA HIS A 10 -25.74 -4.77 -19.24
C HIS A 10 -24.52 -4.03 -19.79
N ALA A 11 -24.57 -3.68 -21.08
CA ALA A 11 -23.59 -2.78 -21.70
C ALA A 11 -23.67 -1.45 -20.98
N LEU A 12 -22.62 -1.11 -20.23
CA LEU A 12 -22.48 0.22 -19.65
C LEU A 12 -22.38 1.25 -20.80
N PRO A 13 -22.99 2.43 -20.68
CA PRO A 13 -22.81 3.48 -21.68
C PRO A 13 -21.33 3.75 -21.90
N PRO A 14 -20.86 3.93 -23.14
CA PRO A 14 -19.48 4.27 -23.43
C PRO A 14 -19.12 5.56 -22.69
N GLY A 15 -18.14 5.47 -21.75
CA GLY A 15 -17.60 6.61 -21.00
C GLY A 15 -17.97 6.71 -19.50
N ALA A 16 -18.86 5.87 -18.98
CA ALA A 16 -19.13 5.85 -17.53
C ALA A 16 -18.20 4.84 -16.82
N GLU A 17 -17.27 5.33 -16.01
CA GLU A 17 -16.45 4.48 -15.12
C GLU A 17 -17.41 3.71 -14.17
N PRO A 18 -17.29 2.37 -14.04
CA PRO A 18 -18.12 1.62 -13.11
C PRO A 18 -18.02 2.20 -11.70
N LYS A 19 -19.15 2.40 -11.01
CA LYS A 19 -19.18 2.98 -9.66
C LYS A 19 -18.20 2.30 -8.68
N ALA A 20 -17.98 1.00 -8.85
CA ALA A 20 -17.02 0.24 -8.06
C ALA A 20 -15.56 0.62 -8.38
N ALA A 21 -15.21 0.82 -9.66
CA ALA A 21 -13.89 1.23 -10.08
C ALA A 21 -13.58 2.65 -9.59
N PHE A 22 -14.54 3.57 -9.71
CA PHE A 22 -14.42 4.92 -9.17
C PHE A 22 -14.22 4.91 -7.65
N ALA A 23 -15.00 4.10 -6.90
CA ALA A 23 -14.86 3.97 -5.46
C ALA A 23 -13.48 3.42 -5.07
N LEU A 24 -13.01 2.38 -5.78
CA LEU A 24 -11.67 1.80 -5.56
C LEU A 24 -10.57 2.85 -5.76
N LYS A 25 -10.60 3.57 -6.87
CA LYS A 25 -9.63 4.61 -7.19
C LYS A 25 -9.64 5.74 -6.14
N ARG A 26 -10.84 6.19 -5.73
CA ARG A 26 -10.99 7.27 -4.75
C ARG A 26 -10.50 6.87 -3.36
N LEU A 27 -10.85 5.65 -2.89
CA LEU A 27 -10.42 5.15 -1.59
C LEU A 27 -8.92 4.81 -1.57
N ARG A 28 -8.39 4.20 -2.64
CA ARG A 28 -6.95 3.95 -2.76
C ARG A 28 -6.17 5.25 -2.64
N ARG A 29 -6.58 6.29 -3.36
CA ARG A 29 -5.95 7.60 -3.28
C ARG A 29 -5.99 8.16 -1.85
N ALA A 30 -7.14 8.09 -1.17
CA ALA A 30 -7.29 8.57 0.19
C ALA A 30 -6.38 7.83 1.19
N LEU A 31 -6.12 6.53 0.96
CA LEU A 31 -5.21 5.72 1.77
C LEU A 31 -3.74 6.05 1.48
N ILE A 32 -3.37 6.20 0.21
CA ILE A 32 -2.01 6.53 -0.21
C ILE A 32 -1.61 7.94 0.26
N GLU A 33 -2.49 8.92 0.10
CA GLU A 33 -2.27 10.30 0.53
C GLU A 33 -2.44 10.50 2.04
N CYS A 34 -2.71 9.44 2.81
CA CYS A 34 -2.99 9.48 4.25
C CYS A 34 -4.15 10.43 4.64
N GLU A 35 -5.09 10.70 3.72
CA GLU A 35 -6.38 11.35 4.02
C GLU A 35 -7.19 10.46 4.99
N LEU A 36 -7.12 9.14 4.80
CA LEU A 36 -7.46 8.12 5.78
C LEU A 36 -6.18 7.74 6.52
N ARG A 37 -6.08 8.18 7.78
CA ARG A 37 -4.83 8.05 8.55
C ARG A 37 -4.49 6.58 8.85
N PRO A 38 -3.22 6.19 8.78
CA PRO A 38 -2.78 4.86 9.23
C PRO A 38 -3.21 4.57 10.68
N ASN A 39 -3.50 3.31 10.94
CA ASN A 39 -3.92 2.79 12.25
C ASN A 39 -5.25 3.39 12.78
N THR A 40 -6.15 3.86 11.91
CA THR A 40 -7.48 4.33 12.29
C THR A 40 -8.55 3.35 11.83
N ASP A 41 -9.60 3.21 12.65
CA ASP A 41 -10.78 2.43 12.30
C ASP A 41 -11.67 3.24 11.34
N CYS A 42 -12.36 2.56 10.44
CA CYS A 42 -13.35 3.14 9.54
C CYS A 42 -14.46 2.14 9.24
N SER A 43 -15.64 2.67 8.92
CA SER A 43 -16.79 1.85 8.55
C SER A 43 -17.27 2.15 7.13
N GLU A 44 -17.90 1.15 6.49
CA GLU A 44 -18.48 1.32 5.15
C GLU A 44 -19.48 2.50 5.07
N PRO A 45 -20.40 2.68 6.06
CA PRO A 45 -21.33 3.82 6.04
C PRO A 45 -20.61 5.18 6.14
N GLU A 46 -19.61 5.31 6.99
CA GLU A 46 -18.82 6.54 7.13
C GLU A 46 -18.08 6.89 5.85
N LEU A 47 -17.40 5.92 5.24
CA LEU A 47 -16.68 6.13 3.98
C LEU A 47 -17.64 6.46 2.83
N ALA A 48 -18.81 5.78 2.78
CA ALA A 48 -19.83 6.07 1.78
C ALA A 48 -20.33 7.52 1.90
N ALA A 49 -20.64 7.98 3.11
CA ALA A 49 -21.07 9.35 3.37
C ALA A 49 -19.97 10.38 3.09
N ARG A 50 -18.75 10.13 3.60
CA ARG A 50 -17.60 11.05 3.47
C ARG A 50 -17.20 11.30 2.01
N PHE A 51 -17.24 10.26 1.17
CA PHE A 51 -16.77 10.33 -0.22
C PHE A 51 -17.89 10.37 -1.25
N GLY A 52 -19.15 10.42 -0.83
CA GLY A 52 -20.30 10.42 -1.75
C GLY A 52 -20.43 9.13 -2.56
N LEU A 53 -20.06 7.98 -1.99
CA LEU A 53 -20.00 6.67 -2.66
C LEU A 53 -21.16 5.76 -2.23
N GLY A 54 -21.55 4.84 -3.10
CA GLY A 54 -22.51 3.80 -2.74
C GLY A 54 -21.89 2.75 -1.79
N ARG A 55 -22.62 2.29 -0.75
CA ARG A 55 -22.11 1.31 0.24
C ARG A 55 -21.59 0.02 -0.40
N ALA A 56 -22.30 -0.53 -1.39
CA ALA A 56 -21.85 -1.73 -2.11
C ALA A 56 -20.50 -1.50 -2.83
N ALA A 57 -20.35 -0.34 -3.48
CA ALA A 57 -19.09 0.03 -4.15
C ALA A 57 -17.94 0.20 -3.15
N VAL A 58 -18.21 0.80 -1.96
CA VAL A 58 -17.23 0.94 -0.87
C VAL A 58 -16.79 -0.44 -0.35
N ARG A 59 -17.73 -1.37 -0.09
CA ARG A 59 -17.42 -2.73 0.35
C ARG A 59 -16.53 -3.47 -0.64
N THR A 60 -16.89 -3.45 -1.93
CA THR A 60 -16.08 -4.08 -2.99
C THR A 60 -14.69 -3.47 -3.05
N ALA A 61 -14.60 -2.13 -2.98
CA ALA A 61 -13.31 -1.44 -2.97
C ALA A 61 -12.44 -1.83 -1.75
N LEU A 62 -13.02 -1.85 -0.54
CA LEU A 62 -12.30 -2.23 0.69
C LEU A 62 -11.80 -3.67 0.64
N THR A 63 -12.57 -4.60 0.07
CA THR A 63 -12.12 -5.99 -0.12
C THR A 63 -10.89 -6.06 -1.02
N THR A 64 -10.87 -5.29 -2.12
CA THR A 64 -9.70 -5.21 -3.01
C THR A 64 -8.51 -4.57 -2.29
N LEU A 65 -8.74 -3.45 -1.58
CA LEU A 65 -7.69 -2.74 -0.83
C LEU A 65 -7.13 -3.56 0.35
N ALA A 66 -7.92 -4.49 0.88
CA ALA A 66 -7.43 -5.45 1.88
C ALA A 66 -6.48 -6.49 1.28
N ALA A 67 -6.77 -6.97 0.06
CA ALA A 67 -5.84 -7.85 -0.66
C ALA A 67 -4.52 -7.14 -1.00
N GLU A 68 -4.55 -5.82 -1.20
CA GLU A 68 -3.38 -4.97 -1.40
C GLU A 68 -2.67 -4.58 -0.07
N GLY A 69 -3.15 -5.03 1.10
CA GLY A 69 -2.55 -4.72 2.40
C GLY A 69 -2.73 -3.26 2.87
N LEU A 70 -3.62 -2.48 2.25
CA LEU A 70 -3.87 -1.08 2.60
C LEU A 70 -4.88 -0.92 3.75
N VAL A 71 -5.77 -1.89 3.93
CA VAL A 71 -6.72 -1.98 5.04
C VAL A 71 -6.81 -3.41 5.54
N ALA A 72 -7.32 -3.63 6.75
CA ALA A 72 -7.62 -4.94 7.31
C ALA A 72 -9.02 -4.98 7.88
N VAL A 73 -9.66 -6.16 7.87
CA VAL A 73 -10.94 -6.38 8.54
C VAL A 73 -10.70 -6.47 10.04
N GLU A 74 -11.39 -5.63 10.81
CA GLU A 74 -11.41 -5.71 12.28
C GLU A 74 -12.76 -6.28 12.75
N PRO A 75 -12.77 -7.47 13.36
CA PRO A 75 -14.01 -8.09 13.83
C PRO A 75 -14.80 -7.15 14.75
N ARG A 76 -16.08 -6.94 14.43
CA ARG A 76 -17.02 -6.08 15.18
C ARG A 76 -16.74 -4.57 15.08
N ARG A 77 -15.64 -4.13 14.46
CA ARG A 77 -15.28 -2.70 14.30
C ARG A 77 -15.31 -2.21 12.85
N GLY A 78 -15.42 -3.15 11.90
CA GLY A 78 -15.42 -2.84 10.47
C GLY A 78 -14.04 -2.98 9.85
N TRP A 79 -13.38 -1.91 9.49
CA TRP A 79 -12.12 -1.89 8.79
C TRP A 79 -11.10 -1.03 9.53
N ARG A 80 -9.86 -1.42 9.47
CA ARG A 80 -8.74 -0.62 9.97
C ARG A 80 -7.79 -0.29 8.84
N VAL A 81 -7.40 0.98 8.73
CA VAL A 81 -6.33 1.41 7.84
C VAL A 81 -5.02 0.79 8.33
N ALA A 82 -4.33 0.05 7.47
CA ALA A 82 -3.10 -0.63 7.85
C ALA A 82 -2.06 0.38 8.40
N PRO A 83 -1.32 0.08 9.47
CA PRO A 83 -0.29 0.97 10.00
C PRO A 83 0.90 1.08 9.04
N VAL A 84 1.64 2.18 9.09
CA VAL A 84 2.98 2.30 8.48
C VAL A 84 3.99 1.90 9.56
N THR A 85 4.69 0.79 9.34
CA THR A 85 5.64 0.21 10.30
C THR A 85 7.02 0.04 9.67
N GLY A 86 8.06 -0.10 10.49
CA GLY A 86 9.40 -0.45 10.00
C GLY A 86 9.43 -1.76 9.21
N ALA A 87 8.58 -2.74 9.59
CA ALA A 87 8.44 -4.00 8.84
C ALA A 87 7.90 -3.74 7.43
N LEU A 88 6.81 -2.95 7.29
CA LEU A 88 6.26 -2.57 5.98
C LEU A 88 7.31 -1.83 5.14
N ILE A 89 8.05 -0.88 5.72
CA ILE A 89 9.11 -0.14 5.01
C ILE A 89 10.16 -1.12 4.46
N GLY A 90 10.63 -2.06 5.30
CA GLY A 90 11.58 -3.09 4.88
C GLY A 90 11.02 -3.99 3.79
N ASP A 91 9.75 -4.39 3.87
CA ASP A 91 9.08 -5.21 2.85
C ASP A 91 8.98 -4.49 1.50
N VAL A 92 8.59 -3.22 1.50
CA VAL A 92 8.50 -2.39 0.29
C VAL A 92 9.86 -2.22 -0.36
N ILE A 93 10.92 -1.95 0.42
CA ILE A 93 12.28 -1.83 -0.13
C ILE A 93 12.75 -3.16 -0.74
N ARG A 94 12.49 -4.30 -0.08
CA ARG A 94 12.80 -5.63 -0.63
C ARG A 94 12.05 -5.92 -1.92
N ALA A 95 10.74 -5.63 -1.96
CA ALA A 95 9.92 -5.81 -3.16
C ALA A 95 10.45 -4.97 -4.33
N ARG A 96 10.73 -3.69 -4.09
CA ARG A 96 11.28 -2.79 -5.11
C ARG A 96 12.62 -3.30 -5.65
N ARG A 97 13.53 -3.74 -4.78
CA ARG A 97 14.81 -4.34 -5.18
C ARG A 97 14.67 -5.63 -5.99
N ALA A 98 13.61 -6.39 -5.75
CA ALA A 98 13.37 -7.63 -6.48
C ALA A 98 12.75 -7.38 -7.88
N ILE A 99 11.91 -6.35 -8.03
CA ILE A 99 11.06 -6.17 -9.21
C ILE A 99 11.58 -5.05 -10.11
N GLU A 100 11.95 -3.88 -9.56
CA GLU A 100 12.32 -2.69 -10.35
C GLU A 100 13.52 -2.89 -11.29
N PRO A 101 14.55 -3.71 -10.98
CA PRO A 101 15.66 -3.94 -11.93
C PRO A 101 15.21 -4.47 -13.28
N GLY A 102 14.07 -5.16 -13.36
CA GLY A 102 13.47 -5.60 -14.63
C GLY A 102 13.09 -4.45 -15.58
N LEU A 103 12.86 -3.25 -15.06
CA LEU A 103 12.59 -2.06 -15.88
C LEU A 103 13.78 -1.67 -16.77
N ALA A 104 15.00 -2.05 -16.42
CA ALA A 104 16.19 -1.76 -17.21
C ALA A 104 16.21 -2.44 -18.59
N GLU A 105 15.39 -3.46 -18.77
CA GLU A 105 15.22 -4.15 -20.06
C GLU A 105 14.25 -3.43 -21.02
N ILE A 106 13.52 -2.42 -20.54
CA ILE A 106 12.58 -1.66 -21.35
C ILE A 106 13.36 -0.89 -22.43
N ARG A 107 12.80 -0.88 -23.63
CA ARG A 107 13.29 -0.07 -24.76
C ARG A 107 12.21 0.95 -25.10
N LEU A 108 12.54 2.21 -24.86
CA LEU A 108 11.61 3.31 -25.15
C LEU A 108 11.54 3.57 -26.65
N SER A 109 10.32 3.74 -27.16
CA SER A 109 10.14 4.32 -28.48
C SER A 109 10.63 5.78 -28.52
N PRO A 110 10.95 6.35 -29.68
CA PRO A 110 11.32 7.76 -29.77
C PRO A 110 10.25 8.72 -29.22
N GLU A 111 8.98 8.36 -29.37
CA GLU A 111 7.85 9.13 -28.85
C GLU A 111 7.80 9.07 -27.31
N ASP A 112 7.91 7.86 -26.72
CA ASP A 112 7.95 7.67 -25.27
C ASP A 112 9.16 8.35 -24.65
N ALA A 113 10.34 8.22 -25.26
CA ALA A 113 11.55 8.89 -24.81
C ALA A 113 11.39 10.43 -24.79
N SER A 114 10.78 10.99 -25.83
CA SER A 114 10.49 12.43 -25.89
C SER A 114 9.52 12.87 -24.80
N ARG A 115 8.43 12.12 -24.62
CA ARG A 115 7.42 12.37 -23.60
C ARG A 115 8.00 12.28 -22.18
N LEU A 116 8.76 11.22 -21.88
CA LEU A 116 9.37 11.06 -20.57
C LEU A 116 10.46 12.10 -20.30
N THR A 117 11.23 12.49 -21.32
CA THR A 117 12.20 13.58 -21.21
C THR A 117 11.52 14.92 -20.87
N ALA A 118 10.34 15.21 -21.42
CA ALA A 118 9.60 16.41 -21.04
C ALA A 118 9.17 16.37 -19.56
N LEU A 119 8.73 15.22 -19.07
CA LEU A 119 8.40 15.03 -17.63
C LEU A 119 9.64 15.18 -16.74
N THR A 120 10.80 14.64 -17.13
CA THR A 120 12.02 14.78 -16.32
C THR A 120 12.47 16.24 -16.23
N ARG A 121 12.38 17.01 -17.31
CA ARG A 121 12.68 18.46 -17.31
C ARG A 121 11.74 19.23 -16.36
N MET A 122 10.46 18.91 -16.38
CA MET A 122 9.50 19.51 -15.44
C MET A 122 9.85 19.16 -14.00
N GLY A 123 10.20 17.90 -13.72
CA GLY A 123 10.67 17.46 -12.41
C GLY A 123 11.93 18.19 -11.96
N ALA A 124 12.91 18.38 -12.86
CA ALA A 124 14.14 19.12 -12.58
C ALA A 124 13.86 20.55 -12.09
N ALA A 125 12.98 21.27 -12.77
CA ALA A 125 12.59 22.63 -12.41
C ALA A 125 11.88 22.72 -11.03
N LEU A 126 11.30 21.61 -10.55
CA LEU A 126 10.59 21.56 -9.27
C LEU A 126 11.46 21.09 -8.09
N ARG A 127 12.58 20.39 -8.35
CA ARG A 127 13.43 19.82 -7.30
C ARG A 127 14.07 20.88 -6.39
N GLU A 128 14.39 22.04 -6.92
CA GLU A 128 15.01 23.14 -6.15
C GLU A 128 14.01 23.96 -5.35
N ARG A 129 12.71 23.79 -5.59
CA ARG A 129 11.67 24.54 -4.90
C ARG A 129 11.34 23.89 -3.55
N ALA A 130 11.25 24.73 -2.49
CA ALA A 130 11.00 24.25 -1.14
C ALA A 130 9.51 24.15 -0.77
N ASP A 131 8.63 24.76 -1.55
CA ASP A 131 7.21 24.82 -1.24
C ASP A 131 6.49 23.46 -1.42
N ARG A 132 5.42 23.26 -0.62
CA ARG A 132 4.65 22.03 -0.60
C ARG A 132 4.01 21.70 -1.96
N GLN A 133 3.52 22.72 -2.67
CA GLN A 133 2.86 22.50 -3.96
C GLN A 133 3.84 21.96 -5.00
N SER A 134 5.04 22.52 -5.06
CA SER A 134 6.12 22.03 -5.92
C SER A 134 6.51 20.59 -5.57
N LEU A 135 6.55 20.22 -4.28
CA LEU A 135 6.83 18.85 -3.85
C LEU A 135 5.75 17.86 -4.31
N VAL A 136 4.47 18.22 -4.15
CA VAL A 136 3.36 17.38 -4.61
C VAL A 136 3.41 17.20 -6.12
N THR A 137 3.67 18.27 -6.87
CA THR A 137 3.79 18.21 -8.34
C THR A 137 5.00 17.39 -8.76
N LEU A 138 6.15 17.53 -8.09
CA LEU A 138 7.35 16.72 -8.34
C LEU A 138 7.08 15.23 -8.19
N ARG A 139 6.46 14.81 -7.08
CA ARG A 139 6.09 13.41 -6.84
C ARG A 139 5.09 12.91 -7.88
N GLY A 140 4.10 13.73 -8.23
CA GLY A 140 3.14 13.38 -9.29
C GLY A 140 3.81 13.21 -10.66
N THR A 141 4.82 14.03 -10.97
CA THR A 141 5.61 13.90 -12.19
C THR A 141 6.47 12.63 -12.18
N ASP A 142 7.17 12.35 -11.07
CA ASP A 142 7.93 11.11 -10.89
C ASP A 142 7.04 9.89 -11.05
N ARG A 143 5.86 9.90 -10.42
CA ARG A 143 4.89 8.82 -10.53
C ARG A 143 4.39 8.61 -11.97
N GLN A 144 4.15 9.67 -12.74
CA GLN A 144 3.77 9.54 -14.15
C GLN A 144 4.83 8.83 -15.00
N ILE A 145 6.11 9.08 -14.72
CA ILE A 145 7.23 8.37 -15.37
C ILE A 145 7.18 6.89 -14.99
N LEU A 146 7.05 6.58 -13.71
CA LEU A 146 6.99 5.21 -13.20
C LEU A 146 5.77 4.44 -13.75
N ASP A 147 4.59 5.06 -13.77
CA ASP A 147 3.36 4.47 -14.32
C ASP A 147 3.52 4.11 -15.80
N HIS A 148 4.20 4.97 -16.57
CA HIS A 148 4.49 4.69 -17.98
C HIS A 148 5.41 3.47 -18.12
N LEU A 149 6.47 3.38 -17.30
CA LEU A 149 7.39 2.24 -17.31
C LEU A 149 6.68 0.95 -16.86
N ALA A 150 5.80 1.02 -15.83
CA ALA A 150 5.01 -0.14 -15.40
C ALA A 150 4.07 -0.64 -16.50
N ALA A 151 3.45 0.28 -17.25
CA ALA A 151 2.60 -0.08 -18.38
C ALA A 151 3.38 -0.83 -19.47
N GLN A 152 4.64 -0.46 -19.71
CA GLN A 152 5.52 -1.16 -20.66
C GLN A 152 6.04 -2.50 -20.13
N ALA A 153 6.30 -2.62 -18.83
CA ALA A 153 6.61 -3.90 -18.19
C ALA A 153 5.45 -4.89 -18.29
N GLY A 154 4.22 -4.36 -18.36
CA GLY A 154 2.99 -5.08 -18.67
C GLY A 154 2.61 -6.16 -17.65
N GLY A 155 1.46 -6.78 -17.89
CA GLY A 155 1.01 -7.99 -17.23
C GLY A 155 1.12 -7.98 -15.69
N LEU A 156 1.77 -9.00 -15.17
CA LEU A 156 1.92 -9.23 -13.73
C LEU A 156 2.96 -8.29 -13.12
N ALA A 157 4.07 -8.07 -13.81
CA ALA A 157 5.16 -7.24 -13.34
C ALA A 157 4.72 -5.77 -13.14
N GLY A 158 3.98 -5.20 -14.10
CA GLY A 158 3.46 -3.85 -14.00
C GLY A 158 2.53 -3.66 -12.80
N ARG A 159 1.68 -4.66 -12.47
CA ARG A 159 0.81 -4.61 -11.29
C ARG A 159 1.61 -4.64 -9.99
N TRP A 160 2.62 -5.49 -9.88
CA TRP A 160 3.45 -5.57 -8.68
C TRP A 160 4.28 -4.30 -8.47
N LEU A 161 4.76 -3.70 -9.55
CA LEU A 161 5.43 -2.40 -9.51
C LEU A 161 4.48 -1.31 -8.98
N ASP A 162 3.27 -1.22 -9.54
CA ASP A 162 2.26 -0.26 -9.11
C ASP A 162 1.91 -0.42 -7.62
N GLU A 163 1.73 -1.65 -7.15
CA GLU A 163 1.45 -1.96 -5.76
C GLU A 163 2.61 -1.55 -4.84
N ALA A 164 3.84 -1.90 -5.20
CA ALA A 164 5.03 -1.54 -4.42
C ALA A 164 5.21 -0.01 -4.33
N TRP A 165 4.98 0.71 -5.43
CA TRP A 165 5.06 2.18 -5.44
C TRP A 165 3.91 2.84 -4.71
N ASN A 166 2.69 2.27 -4.74
CA ASN A 166 1.57 2.75 -3.93
C ASN A 166 1.91 2.70 -2.43
N HIS A 167 2.56 1.64 -1.98
CA HIS A 167 3.04 1.56 -0.61
C HIS A 167 4.19 2.54 -0.33
N ALA A 168 5.12 2.73 -1.27
CA ALA A 168 6.20 3.71 -1.13
C ALA A 168 5.66 5.15 -1.03
N ASP A 169 4.72 5.52 -1.89
CA ASP A 169 4.04 6.81 -1.86
C ASP A 169 3.29 7.03 -0.55
N ARG A 170 2.63 5.99 -0.04
CA ARG A 170 1.95 6.01 1.25
C ARG A 170 2.92 6.21 2.42
N ILE A 171 4.08 5.55 2.40
CA ILE A 171 5.13 5.75 3.40
C ILE A 171 5.63 7.20 3.36
N ALA A 172 5.87 7.75 2.17
CA ALA A 172 6.27 9.14 2.02
C ALA A 172 5.20 10.12 2.53
N ALA A 173 3.92 9.89 2.21
CA ALA A 173 2.79 10.69 2.68
C ALA A 173 2.62 10.60 4.21
N PHE A 174 2.87 9.43 4.81
CA PHE A 174 2.85 9.27 6.26
C PHE A 174 3.93 10.13 6.94
N PHE A 175 5.15 10.12 6.43
CA PHE A 175 6.21 10.96 6.98
C PHE A 175 6.00 12.45 6.74
N ASP A 176 5.27 12.84 5.68
CA ASP A 176 4.86 14.25 5.50
C ASP A 176 4.05 14.77 6.68
N LEU A 177 3.24 13.92 7.34
CA LEU A 177 2.49 14.29 8.54
C LEU A 177 3.39 14.59 9.75
N THR A 178 4.64 14.13 9.69
CA THR A 178 5.67 14.36 10.73
C THR A 178 6.66 15.46 10.35
N GLY A 179 6.44 16.15 9.23
CA GLY A 179 7.32 17.19 8.72
C GLY A 179 8.56 16.68 7.98
N ARG A 180 8.64 15.37 7.69
CA ARG A 180 9.72 14.75 6.90
C ARG A 180 9.24 14.51 5.47
N HIS A 181 9.95 15.06 4.50
CA HIS A 181 9.50 15.09 3.11
C HIS A 181 10.45 14.31 2.19
N HIS A 182 9.93 13.24 1.59
CA HIS A 182 10.64 12.54 0.51
C HIS A 182 10.68 13.39 -0.76
N ARG A 183 11.87 13.59 -1.30
CA ARG A 183 12.06 14.18 -2.64
C ARG A 183 12.63 13.11 -3.56
N PRO A 184 11.88 12.68 -4.60
CA PRO A 184 12.40 11.74 -5.58
C PRO A 184 13.68 12.29 -6.26
N ILE A 185 14.65 11.43 -6.48
CA ILE A 185 15.80 11.77 -7.31
C ILE A 185 15.38 11.96 -8.76
N GLY A 186 16.23 12.63 -9.56
CA GLY A 186 15.95 12.83 -10.97
C GLY A 186 15.88 11.52 -11.75
N ARG A 187 15.07 11.50 -12.79
CA ARG A 187 14.93 10.36 -13.71
C ARG A 187 15.58 10.62 -15.07
N GLU A 188 16.30 11.72 -15.21
CA GLU A 188 16.91 12.14 -16.49
C GLU A 188 17.83 11.06 -17.04
N ASN A 189 18.75 10.56 -16.21
CA ASN A 189 19.72 9.54 -16.59
C ASN A 189 19.03 8.20 -16.85
N LEU A 190 18.02 7.82 -16.05
CA LEU A 190 17.24 6.61 -16.29
C LEU A 190 16.56 6.65 -17.66
N VAL A 191 15.86 7.76 -17.98
CA VAL A 191 15.16 7.90 -19.27
C VAL A 191 16.15 7.90 -20.43
N ALA A 192 17.29 8.58 -20.30
CA ALA A 192 18.35 8.58 -21.31
C ALA A 192 18.94 7.18 -21.53
N ALA A 193 19.19 6.43 -20.45
CA ALA A 193 19.72 5.06 -20.52
C ALA A 193 18.73 4.12 -21.22
N LEU A 194 17.44 4.19 -20.87
CA LEU A 194 16.39 3.38 -21.50
C LEU A 194 16.21 3.71 -22.98
N ALA A 195 16.28 5.01 -23.35
CA ALA A 195 16.21 5.44 -24.73
C ALA A 195 17.42 5.00 -25.55
N GLY A 196 18.61 5.04 -24.94
CA GLY A 196 19.87 4.57 -25.55
C GLY A 196 20.09 3.06 -25.51
N GLY A 197 19.25 2.32 -24.81
CA GLY A 197 19.40 0.86 -24.63
C GLY A 197 20.54 0.46 -23.70
N ASP A 198 21.05 1.36 -22.84
CA ASP A 198 22.08 1.07 -21.85
C ASP A 198 21.47 0.48 -20.58
N THR A 199 21.31 -0.85 -20.58
CA THR A 199 20.70 -1.62 -19.48
C THR A 199 21.49 -1.46 -18.16
N GLU A 200 22.81 -1.39 -18.21
CA GLU A 200 23.62 -1.26 -17.01
C GLU A 200 23.53 0.14 -16.39
N ALA A 201 23.49 1.20 -17.22
CA ALA A 201 23.20 2.53 -16.71
C ALA A 201 21.80 2.61 -16.11
N ALA A 202 20.79 2.04 -16.77
CA ALA A 202 19.43 2.00 -16.25
C ALA A 202 19.34 1.26 -14.89
N ARG A 203 20.02 0.12 -14.74
CA ARG A 203 20.08 -0.61 -13.45
C ARG A 203 20.71 0.22 -12.33
N ARG A 204 21.79 0.96 -12.63
CA ARG A 204 22.42 1.84 -11.64
C ARG A 204 21.48 2.95 -11.18
N GLU A 205 20.77 3.59 -12.09
CA GLU A 205 19.82 4.66 -11.78
C GLU A 205 18.62 4.14 -10.96
N ILE A 206 18.11 2.95 -11.28
CA ILE A 206 17.06 2.28 -10.52
C ILE A 206 17.55 1.98 -9.09
N ALA A 207 18.75 1.39 -8.96
CA ALA A 207 19.31 1.08 -7.67
C ALA A 207 19.53 2.35 -6.81
N ALA A 208 20.01 3.44 -7.42
CA ALA A 208 20.17 4.73 -6.75
C ALA A 208 18.85 5.29 -6.23
N ALA A 209 17.78 5.17 -7.02
CA ALA A 209 16.44 5.62 -6.61
C ALA A 209 15.89 4.82 -5.42
N ILE A 210 16.10 3.50 -5.41
CA ILE A 210 15.68 2.66 -4.30
C ILE A 210 16.50 2.99 -3.04
N ALA A 211 17.82 3.20 -3.18
CA ALA A 211 18.70 3.58 -2.07
C ALA A 211 18.28 4.93 -1.47
N ALA A 212 18.05 5.95 -2.29
CA ALA A 212 17.59 7.26 -1.84
C ALA A 212 16.27 7.19 -1.06
N PHE A 213 15.32 6.36 -1.51
CA PHE A 213 14.09 6.14 -0.77
C PHE A 213 14.32 5.42 0.56
N GLN A 214 15.20 4.41 0.57
CA GLN A 214 15.58 3.70 1.79
C GLN A 214 16.21 4.63 2.82
N ASP A 215 17.18 5.43 2.42
CA ASP A 215 17.86 6.38 3.30
C ASP A 215 16.85 7.36 3.90
N PHE A 216 16.00 7.95 3.07
CA PHE A 216 14.91 8.81 3.53
C PHE A 216 14.01 8.12 4.57
N ALA A 217 13.51 6.91 4.25
CA ALA A 217 12.56 6.21 5.11
C ALA A 217 13.21 5.77 6.44
N THR A 218 14.51 5.40 6.41
CA THR A 218 15.28 5.04 7.60
C THR A 218 15.50 6.26 8.49
N ASP A 219 15.95 7.37 7.94
CA ASP A 219 16.16 8.62 8.69
C ASP A 219 14.87 9.16 9.28
N ALA A 220 13.78 9.10 8.51
CA ALA A 220 12.47 9.52 8.97
C ALA A 220 11.95 8.63 10.11
N LEU A 221 12.14 7.31 10.02
CA LEU A 221 11.75 6.35 11.05
C LEU A 221 12.52 6.56 12.35
N LEU A 222 13.85 6.74 12.28
CA LEU A 222 14.70 7.00 13.45
C LEU A 222 14.40 8.35 14.13
N SER A 223 13.78 9.26 13.41
CA SER A 223 13.39 10.58 13.92
C SER A 223 11.98 10.63 14.52
N LEU A 224 11.22 9.51 14.46
CA LEU A 224 9.89 9.47 15.06
C LEU A 224 9.99 9.51 16.60
N PRO A 225 9.15 10.31 17.29
CA PRO A 225 9.05 10.24 18.74
C PRO A 225 8.61 8.84 19.18
N ALA A 226 9.20 8.31 20.26
CA ALA A 226 8.89 6.97 20.79
C ALA A 226 7.37 6.73 21.05
N SER A 227 6.61 7.80 21.28
CA SER A 227 5.15 7.74 21.45
C SER A 227 4.38 7.33 20.20
N LEU A 228 4.94 7.56 18.99
CA LEU A 228 4.34 7.13 17.72
C LEU A 228 4.72 5.68 17.35
N GLU A 229 5.88 5.21 17.81
CA GLU A 229 6.31 3.81 17.62
C GLU A 229 5.44 2.82 18.42
N LEU A 230 5.01 3.21 19.64
CA LEU A 230 4.21 2.34 20.51
C LEU A 230 2.77 2.11 20.00
N ALA A 231 2.22 3.00 19.20
CA ALA A 231 0.89 2.82 18.59
C ALA A 231 0.86 1.69 17.53
N GLY A 232 2.01 1.30 16.98
CA GLY A 232 2.15 0.20 16.02
C GLY A 232 2.52 -1.16 16.65
N ALA A 233 3.10 -1.17 17.85
CA ALA A 233 3.67 -2.38 18.46
C ALA A 233 2.67 -3.23 19.28
N ASP A 234 1.53 -2.66 19.70
CA ASP A 234 0.61 -3.33 20.65
C ASP A 234 -0.38 -4.32 20.01
N SER A 235 -0.48 -4.38 18.68
CA SER A 235 -1.38 -5.32 18.00
C SER A 235 -0.84 -6.75 17.89
N GLY A 236 0.45 -6.98 18.14
CA GLY A 236 1.12 -8.30 18.03
C GLY A 236 1.20 -9.11 19.32
N ARG A 237 0.99 -8.51 20.49
CA ARG A 237 1.33 -9.14 21.78
C ARG A 237 0.16 -9.80 22.55
N ARG A 238 -1.08 -9.73 22.07
CA ARG A 238 -2.27 -10.32 22.73
C ARG A 238 -2.76 -11.63 22.13
N ARG A 239 -1.88 -12.49 21.63
CA ARG A 239 -2.20 -13.91 21.39
C ARG A 239 -1.19 -14.83 22.06
N ARG A 240 -1.00 -14.71 23.37
CA ARG A 240 -0.63 -15.86 24.17
C ARG A 240 -1.91 -16.46 24.71
N HIS A 241 -2.24 -17.58 24.14
CA HIS A 241 -3.24 -18.55 24.49
C HIS A 241 -3.14 -18.85 26.00
N THR A 242 -4.06 -18.36 26.81
CA THR A 242 -4.37 -18.99 28.09
C THR A 242 -5.26 -20.17 27.76
N GLY A 243 -4.65 -21.35 27.63
CA GLY A 243 -5.38 -22.61 27.58
C GLY A 243 -6.22 -22.77 28.86
N PRO A 244 -7.37 -23.48 28.79
CA PRO A 244 -8.18 -23.73 29.99
C PRO A 244 -7.41 -24.62 30.95
N GLU A 245 -7.30 -24.14 32.18
CA GLU A 245 -6.80 -24.87 33.35
C GLU A 245 -7.63 -26.14 33.53
N ALA A 246 -6.99 -27.28 33.41
CA ALA A 246 -7.61 -28.59 33.65
C ALA A 246 -8.01 -28.71 35.13
N THR A 247 -9.29 -28.65 35.35
CA THR A 247 -9.88 -28.93 36.70
C THR A 247 -9.67 -30.41 37.02
N ALA A 248 -8.83 -30.70 37.98
CA ALA A 248 -8.64 -32.05 38.52
C ALA A 248 -9.93 -32.57 39.16
N PRO A 249 -10.28 -33.87 39.02
CA PRO A 249 -11.47 -34.44 39.64
C PRO A 249 -11.24 -34.64 41.13
N ARG A 250 -12.17 -34.11 41.94
CA ARG A 250 -12.26 -34.37 43.37
C ARG A 250 -12.57 -35.85 43.61
N ALA A 251 -11.72 -36.54 44.37
CA ALA A 251 -11.94 -37.85 44.89
C ALA A 251 -13.13 -37.86 45.90
N SER A 252 -14.16 -38.63 45.59
CA SER A 252 -15.26 -38.91 46.49
C SER A 252 -14.85 -40.03 47.47
N SER A 253 -14.67 -39.66 48.72
CA SER A 253 -14.51 -40.61 49.81
C SER A 253 -15.87 -41.32 50.14
N HIS A 254 -15.95 -42.56 49.78
CA HIS A 254 -17.02 -43.46 50.17
C HIS A 254 -16.83 -43.90 51.63
N ARG A 255 -17.80 -43.61 52.50
CA ARG A 255 -17.88 -44.12 53.87
C ARG A 255 -18.96 -45.19 53.89
N PRO A 256 -18.71 -46.44 54.39
CA PRO A 256 -19.73 -47.48 54.46
C PRO A 256 -20.60 -47.21 55.67
N GLN A 257 -21.92 -47.28 55.50
CA GLN A 257 -22.91 -47.38 56.57
C GLN A 257 -23.04 -48.83 57.02
N GLN A 258 -22.83 -49.03 58.33
CA GLN A 258 -23.14 -50.27 59.01
C GLN A 258 -24.66 -50.43 59.19
N GLN A 259 -25.13 -51.57 58.76
CA GLN A 259 -26.41 -52.09 59.08
C GLN A 259 -26.47 -52.50 60.62
N GLY A 260 -27.41 -51.97 61.35
CA GLY A 260 -27.80 -52.39 62.67
C GLY A 260 -29.24 -52.89 62.64
N ASP A 261 -29.33 -54.16 62.90
CA ASP A 261 -30.51 -54.96 63.07
C ASP A 261 -31.27 -54.51 64.30
N ARG A 262 -32.62 -54.49 64.28
CA ARG A 262 -33.52 -55.03 65.30
C ARG A 262 -34.99 -54.63 65.08
N ALA A 263 -35.72 -55.75 65.13
CA ALA A 263 -37.09 -56.06 65.56
C ALA A 263 -38.20 -55.65 64.61
#